data_a28569fd030162984a194f22a7b402f7
#
_entry.id   a28569fd030162984a194f22a7b402f7
#
_cell.length_a   1.000
_cell.length_b   1.000
_cell.length_c   1.000
_cell.angle_alpha   90.00
_cell.angle_beta   90.00
_cell.angle_gamma   90.00
#
_symmetry.space_group_name_H-M   'P 1'
#
loop_
_entity.id
_entity.type
_entity.pdbx_description
1 polymer ?
#
loop_
_entity_poly.entity_id
_entity_poly.type
_entity_poly.pdbx_seq_one_letter_code
_entity_poly.pdbx_strand_id
1 'polypeptide(L)'
;MLASASGDFTIKIWDIASGQSALSLRHTDIVQSLSWSADGNLMVTTSRDKKIRVWDVRQERPAHEGPGHLGAKNSRAVWMGEHNRIATTGFSRMSERQIALWEPGRSEPIGGFTMLDSISGVCMPFWGEFLSMALSLETIMGDGGSKIFFRGYFVEGDLGSRRLFSVS
;
A
#
# COMPACT_ATOMS: atom_id res chain seq x y z
N MET A 1 17.61 6.87 5.88
CA MET A 1 16.49 7.82 6.04
C MET A 1 15.31 7.13 6.69
N LEU A 2 14.49 7.86 7.43
CA LEU A 2 13.25 7.39 8.05
C LEU A 2 12.10 8.29 7.57
N ALA A 3 10.91 7.74 7.35
CA ALA A 3 9.72 8.53 7.07
C ALA A 3 8.68 8.33 8.17
N SER A 4 8.05 9.41 8.58
CA SER A 4 6.93 9.39 9.54
C SER A 4 5.74 10.15 8.97
N ALA A 5 4.56 9.54 9.02
CA ALA A 5 3.30 10.18 8.66
C ALA A 5 2.59 10.70 9.92
N SER A 6 1.94 11.85 9.79
CA SER A 6 1.25 12.52 10.90
C SER A 6 -0.19 12.86 10.53
N GLY A 7 -1.04 13.06 11.55
CA GLY A 7 -2.43 13.50 11.39
C GLY A 7 -2.58 14.94 10.88
N ASP A 8 -1.48 15.69 10.77
CA ASP A 8 -1.44 17.03 10.18
C ASP A 8 -1.31 17.02 8.66
N PHE A 9 -1.50 15.84 8.03
CA PHE A 9 -1.42 15.60 6.59
C PHE A 9 -0.02 15.73 6.01
N THR A 10 1.00 15.63 6.86
CA THR A 10 2.39 15.67 6.40
C THR A 10 3.10 14.32 6.60
N ILE A 11 4.06 14.08 5.72
CA ILE A 11 5.08 13.05 5.92
C ILE A 11 6.40 13.79 6.09
N LYS A 12 7.11 13.51 7.16
CA LYS A 12 8.47 14.01 7.37
C LYS A 12 9.47 12.93 7.06
N ILE A 13 10.47 13.29 6.30
CA ILE A 13 11.64 12.45 6.02
C ILE A 13 12.78 12.93 6.92
N TRP A 14 13.32 12.01 7.68
CA TRP A 14 14.33 12.28 8.69
C TRP A 14 15.70 11.74 8.26
N ASP A 15 16.70 12.54 8.44
CA ASP A 15 18.07 12.05 8.45
C ASP A 15 18.37 11.46 9.83
N ILE A 16 18.63 10.16 9.88
CA ILE A 16 18.85 9.44 11.14
C ILE A 16 20.17 9.88 11.80
N ALA A 17 21.17 10.25 11.00
CA ALA A 17 22.47 10.64 11.52
C ALA A 17 22.44 11.98 12.24
N SER A 18 21.72 12.96 11.69
CA SER A 18 21.59 14.29 12.29
C SER A 18 20.39 14.43 13.22
N GLY A 19 19.42 13.51 13.16
CA GLY A 19 18.14 13.60 13.86
C GLY A 19 17.22 14.73 13.38
N GLN A 20 17.54 15.34 12.24
CA GLN A 20 16.77 16.48 11.70
C GLN A 20 15.85 16.05 10.58
N SER A 21 14.72 16.77 10.44
CA SER A 21 13.82 16.61 9.29
C SER A 21 14.46 17.23 8.05
N ALA A 22 14.77 16.36 7.08
CA ALA A 22 15.36 16.78 5.80
C ALA A 22 14.31 17.31 4.83
N LEU A 23 13.08 16.76 4.87
CA LEU A 23 12.01 17.11 3.94
C LEU A 23 10.63 16.94 4.59
N SER A 24 9.66 17.77 4.17
CA SER A 24 8.26 17.66 4.58
C SER A 24 7.35 17.60 3.35
N LEU A 25 6.66 16.48 3.17
CA LEU A 25 5.76 16.21 2.04
C LEU A 25 4.31 16.44 2.48
N ARG A 26 3.61 17.34 1.80
CA ARG A 26 2.23 17.70 2.13
C ARG A 26 1.22 16.87 1.34
N HIS A 27 0.20 16.39 2.04
CA HIS A 27 -0.97 15.71 1.48
C HIS A 27 -2.22 16.57 1.68
N THR A 28 -3.27 16.24 0.97
CA THR A 28 -4.59 16.92 1.07
C THR A 28 -5.47 16.30 2.13
N ASP A 29 -5.13 15.09 2.63
CA ASP A 29 -5.87 14.38 3.67
C ASP A 29 -4.93 13.40 4.40
N ILE A 30 -5.44 12.69 5.40
CA ILE A 30 -4.70 11.76 6.26
C ILE A 30 -4.01 10.68 5.40
N VAL A 31 -2.71 10.53 5.62
CA VAL A 31 -1.92 9.46 5.04
C VAL A 31 -2.27 8.14 5.72
N GLN A 32 -2.59 7.13 4.94
CA GLN A 32 -3.03 5.82 5.42
C GLN A 32 -1.91 4.78 5.41
N SER A 33 -1.01 4.87 4.44
CA SER A 33 0.18 4.03 4.37
C SER A 33 1.29 4.69 3.59
N LEU A 34 2.51 4.25 3.84
CA LEU A 34 3.71 4.60 3.08
C LEU A 34 4.60 3.37 2.93
N SER A 35 5.33 3.29 1.83
CA SER A 35 6.33 2.26 1.58
C SER A 35 7.45 2.81 0.70
N TRP A 36 8.69 2.42 1.01
CA TRP A 36 9.87 2.81 0.26
C TRP A 36 10.12 1.89 -0.93
N SER A 37 10.69 2.45 -2.01
CA SER A 37 11.33 1.65 -3.05
C SER A 37 12.58 0.94 -2.51
N ALA A 38 13.01 -0.12 -3.19
CA ALA A 38 14.18 -0.90 -2.76
C ALA A 38 15.45 -0.06 -2.69
N ASP A 39 15.62 0.87 -3.62
CA ASP A 39 16.77 1.78 -3.68
C ASP A 39 16.66 3.01 -2.74
N GLY A 40 15.52 3.18 -2.06
CA GLY A 40 15.26 4.28 -1.14
C GLY A 40 15.10 5.66 -1.80
N ASN A 41 15.05 5.74 -3.14
CA ASN A 41 14.90 7.00 -3.86
C ASN A 41 13.44 7.45 -4.02
N LEU A 42 12.53 6.48 -4.05
CA LEU A 42 11.10 6.73 -4.22
C LEU A 42 10.33 6.21 -3.01
N MET A 43 9.17 6.80 -2.80
CA MET A 43 8.23 6.37 -1.76
C MET A 43 6.81 6.42 -2.32
N VAL A 44 6.02 5.39 -2.06
CA VAL A 44 4.59 5.39 -2.36
C VAL A 44 3.79 5.70 -1.11
N THR A 45 2.73 6.48 -1.28
CA THR A 45 1.77 6.79 -0.21
C THR A 45 0.35 6.60 -0.68
N THR A 46 -0.52 6.18 0.24
CA THR A 46 -1.97 6.24 0.07
C THR A 46 -2.55 7.19 1.11
N SER A 47 -3.60 7.91 0.75
CA SER A 47 -4.27 8.83 1.66
C SER A 47 -5.80 8.74 1.55
N ARG A 48 -6.50 9.27 2.55
CA ARG A 48 -7.95 9.20 2.65
C ARG A 48 -8.66 9.96 1.51
N ASP A 49 -7.96 10.84 0.81
CA ASP A 49 -8.43 11.52 -0.40
C ASP A 49 -8.57 10.57 -1.62
N LYS A 50 -8.32 9.25 -1.41
CA LYS A 50 -8.43 8.18 -2.42
C LYS A 50 -7.41 8.31 -3.55
N LYS A 51 -6.28 8.90 -3.27
CA LYS A 51 -5.17 9.02 -4.22
C LYS A 51 -3.99 8.16 -3.79
N ILE A 52 -3.30 7.65 -4.80
CA ILE A 52 -1.97 7.06 -4.67
C ILE A 52 -0.96 8.08 -5.19
N ARG A 53 0.12 8.28 -4.45
CA ARG A 53 1.19 9.20 -4.84
C ARG A 53 2.54 8.50 -4.77
N VAL A 54 3.35 8.75 -5.77
CA VAL A 54 4.76 8.35 -5.77
C VAL A 54 5.58 9.62 -5.62
N TRP A 55 6.48 9.62 -4.64
CA TRP A 55 7.33 10.74 -4.28
C TRP A 55 8.77 10.43 -4.62
N ASP A 56 9.47 11.37 -5.23
CA ASP A 56 10.93 11.41 -5.22
C ASP A 56 11.35 12.10 -3.91
N VAL A 57 12.13 11.43 -3.08
CA VAL A 57 12.53 11.93 -1.75
C VAL A 57 13.48 13.12 -1.79
N ARG A 58 13.82 13.59 -2.98
CA ARG A 58 14.61 14.81 -3.22
C ARG A 58 13.74 16.02 -3.58
N GLN A 59 12.42 15.82 -3.72
CA GLN A 59 11.49 16.85 -4.17
C GLN A 59 10.31 16.98 -3.20
N GLU A 60 9.81 18.20 -3.04
CA GLU A 60 8.64 18.48 -2.20
C GLU A 60 7.29 18.22 -2.91
N ARG A 61 7.34 17.80 -4.17
CA ARG A 61 6.14 17.51 -4.98
C ARG A 61 6.11 16.04 -5.35
N PRO A 62 4.92 15.44 -5.44
CA PRO A 62 4.83 14.07 -5.92
C PRO A 62 5.34 13.99 -7.36
N ALA A 63 6.18 13.00 -7.64
CA ALA A 63 6.63 12.68 -8.98
C ALA A 63 5.46 12.17 -9.83
N HIS A 64 4.51 11.48 -9.19
CA HIS A 64 3.30 10.99 -9.82
C HIS A 64 2.13 10.95 -8.84
N GLU A 65 0.93 11.26 -9.32
CA GLU A 65 -0.32 11.15 -8.57
C GLU A 65 -1.40 10.53 -9.46
N GLY A 66 -2.18 9.62 -8.90
CA GLY A 66 -3.29 8.98 -9.60
C GLY A 66 -4.42 8.58 -8.65
N PRO A 67 -5.59 8.21 -9.21
CA PRO A 67 -6.71 7.71 -8.43
C PRO A 67 -6.39 6.32 -7.88
N GLY A 68 -6.60 6.12 -6.57
CA GLY A 68 -6.47 4.84 -5.90
C GLY A 68 -7.82 4.13 -5.72
N HIS A 69 -7.92 3.33 -4.67
CA HIS A 69 -9.16 2.64 -4.32
C HIS A 69 -10.26 3.62 -3.90
N LEU A 70 -11.48 3.43 -4.40
CA LEU A 70 -12.59 4.39 -4.25
C LEU A 70 -13.45 4.15 -3.02
N GLY A 71 -13.22 3.09 -2.26
CA GLY A 71 -13.95 2.78 -1.04
C GLY A 71 -13.74 3.80 0.07
N ALA A 72 -14.60 3.75 1.09
CA ALA A 72 -14.50 4.64 2.25
C ALA A 72 -13.48 4.18 3.28
N LYS A 73 -13.10 2.91 3.25
CA LYS A 73 -12.14 2.31 4.19
C LYS A 73 -10.71 2.55 3.73
N ASN A 74 -9.78 2.34 4.66
CA ASN A 74 -8.36 2.57 4.43
C ASN A 74 -7.80 1.71 3.29
N SER A 75 -6.91 2.30 2.52
CA SER A 75 -6.08 1.61 1.54
C SER A 75 -4.64 1.48 2.04
N ARG A 76 -3.96 0.44 1.59
CA ARG A 76 -2.57 0.16 1.93
C ARG A 76 -1.77 -0.01 0.64
N ALA A 77 -0.51 0.36 0.70
CA ALA A 77 0.43 0.17 -0.39
C ALA A 77 1.73 -0.45 0.13
N VAL A 78 2.33 -1.30 -0.69
CA VAL A 78 3.66 -1.84 -0.49
C VAL A 78 4.45 -1.78 -1.80
N TRP A 79 5.70 -1.39 -1.70
CA TRP A 79 6.64 -1.47 -2.82
C TRP A 79 7.17 -2.89 -2.94
N MET A 80 7.18 -3.45 -4.16
CA MET A 80 7.54 -4.85 -4.41
C MET A 80 9.04 -5.01 -4.70
N GLY A 81 9.86 -4.61 -3.73
CA GLY A 81 11.31 -4.76 -3.82
C GLY A 81 11.89 -4.20 -5.13
N GLU A 82 12.78 -4.97 -5.76
CA GLU A 82 13.46 -4.57 -7.00
C GLU A 82 12.59 -4.66 -8.26
N HIS A 83 11.39 -5.22 -8.18
CA HIS A 83 10.51 -5.38 -9.34
C HIS A 83 9.95 -4.06 -9.88
N ASN A 84 10.25 -2.94 -9.23
CA ASN A 84 9.72 -1.62 -9.58
C ASN A 84 8.19 -1.64 -9.81
N ARG A 85 7.49 -2.28 -8.91
CA ARG A 85 6.02 -2.39 -8.88
C ARG A 85 5.51 -2.04 -7.49
N ILE A 86 4.27 -1.58 -7.46
CA ILE A 86 3.58 -1.25 -6.22
C ILE A 86 2.33 -2.11 -6.16
N ALA A 87 2.12 -2.80 -5.05
CA ALA A 87 0.87 -3.47 -4.76
C ALA A 87 0.04 -2.62 -3.81
N THR A 88 -1.24 -2.48 -4.08
CA THR A 88 -2.17 -1.79 -3.19
C THR A 88 -3.35 -2.67 -2.86
N THR A 89 -3.83 -2.54 -1.63
CA THR A 89 -5.08 -3.13 -1.18
C THR A 89 -6.03 -2.03 -0.73
N GLY A 90 -7.31 -2.22 -0.93
CA GLY A 90 -8.32 -1.26 -0.56
C GLY A 90 -9.72 -1.79 -0.83
N PHE A 91 -10.66 -0.89 -0.98
CA PHE A 91 -12.06 -1.23 -1.14
C PHE A 91 -12.66 -0.56 -2.38
N SER A 92 -13.62 -1.26 -3.00
CA SER A 92 -14.52 -0.67 -4.01
C SER A 92 -15.53 0.27 -3.33
N ARG A 93 -16.29 1.01 -4.14
CA ARG A 93 -17.45 1.78 -3.64
C ARG A 93 -18.49 0.90 -2.96
N MET A 94 -18.58 -0.37 -3.35
CA MET A 94 -19.48 -1.37 -2.79
C MET A 94 -18.90 -2.05 -1.54
N SER A 95 -17.80 -1.54 -0.99
CA SER A 95 -17.10 -2.10 0.18
C SER A 95 -16.52 -3.50 -0.03
N GLU A 96 -16.25 -3.88 -1.26
CA GLU A 96 -15.58 -5.12 -1.62
C GLU A 96 -14.07 -4.91 -1.58
N ARG A 97 -13.34 -5.86 -1.02
CA ARG A 97 -11.88 -5.76 -0.97
C ARG A 97 -11.28 -5.99 -2.34
N GLN A 98 -10.34 -5.13 -2.69
CA GLN A 98 -9.65 -5.13 -3.95
C GLN A 98 -8.14 -5.09 -3.76
N ILE A 99 -7.44 -5.71 -4.71
CA ILE A 99 -6.01 -5.55 -4.91
C ILE A 99 -5.76 -4.92 -6.26
N ALA A 100 -4.71 -4.12 -6.36
CA ALA A 100 -4.25 -3.58 -7.63
C ALA A 100 -2.72 -3.54 -7.68
N LEU A 101 -2.17 -3.73 -8.86
CA LEU A 101 -0.75 -3.58 -9.14
C LEU A 101 -0.52 -2.32 -9.96
N TRP A 102 0.53 -1.59 -9.63
CA TRP A 102 0.86 -0.32 -10.27
C TRP A 102 2.29 -0.32 -10.76
N GLU A 103 2.50 0.39 -11.81
CA GLU A 103 3.82 0.78 -12.29
C GLU A 103 4.06 2.24 -11.87
N PRO A 104 5.19 2.57 -11.22
CA PRO A 104 5.53 3.94 -10.92
C PRO A 104 5.47 4.80 -12.19
N GLY A 105 4.77 5.94 -12.10
CA GLY A 105 4.57 6.82 -13.25
C GLY A 105 3.32 6.55 -14.08
N ARG A 106 2.51 5.54 -13.77
CA ARG A 106 1.20 5.33 -14.40
C ARG A 106 0.05 5.75 -13.49
N SER A 107 -0.97 6.36 -14.09
CA SER A 107 -2.19 6.79 -13.38
C SER A 107 -3.21 5.67 -13.19
N GLU A 108 -3.04 4.54 -13.88
CA GLU A 108 -3.97 3.42 -13.85
C GLU A 108 -3.27 2.13 -13.42
N PRO A 109 -3.96 1.25 -12.68
CA PRO A 109 -3.40 -0.02 -12.26
C PRO A 109 -3.23 -0.97 -13.44
N ILE A 110 -2.20 -1.79 -13.39
CA ILE A 110 -1.93 -2.84 -14.38
C ILE A 110 -3.07 -3.87 -14.36
N GLY A 111 -3.84 -3.92 -15.43
CA GLY A 111 -4.97 -4.85 -15.55
C GLY A 111 -6.14 -4.57 -14.61
N GLY A 112 -6.25 -3.35 -14.07
CA GLY A 112 -7.38 -2.90 -13.27
C GLY A 112 -7.34 -3.38 -11.82
N PHE A 113 -8.47 -3.23 -11.14
CA PHE A 113 -8.67 -3.68 -9.76
C PHE A 113 -9.20 -5.13 -9.76
N THR A 114 -8.52 -6.02 -9.06
CA THR A 114 -8.95 -7.40 -8.86
C THR A 114 -9.71 -7.50 -7.54
N MET A 115 -10.93 -8.03 -7.59
CA MET A 115 -11.76 -8.25 -6.43
C MET A 115 -11.28 -9.49 -5.67
N LEU A 116 -11.17 -9.39 -4.35
CA LEU A 116 -10.79 -10.49 -3.47
C LEU A 116 -12.02 -11.12 -2.81
N ASP A 117 -12.74 -10.34 -2.04
CA ASP A 117 -13.93 -10.76 -1.28
C ASP A 117 -14.69 -9.54 -0.73
N SER A 118 -15.74 -9.80 0.08
CA SER A 118 -16.59 -8.79 0.71
C SER A 118 -16.37 -8.66 2.22
N ILE A 119 -15.25 -9.17 2.77
CA ILE A 119 -14.96 -9.08 4.21
C ILE A 119 -14.62 -7.64 4.57
N SER A 120 -15.00 -7.20 5.77
CA SER A 120 -14.90 -5.80 6.18
C SER A 120 -13.49 -5.37 6.66
N GLY A 121 -12.60 -6.30 6.96
CA GLY A 121 -11.25 -6.02 7.46
C GLY A 121 -10.33 -5.44 6.40
N VAL A 122 -9.44 -4.54 6.81
CA VAL A 122 -8.39 -4.01 5.92
C VAL A 122 -7.37 -5.11 5.65
N CYS A 123 -7.03 -5.31 4.39
CA CYS A 123 -6.00 -6.25 3.98
C CYS A 123 -4.63 -5.56 4.07
N MET A 124 -3.68 -6.16 4.77
CA MET A 124 -2.31 -5.66 4.91
C MET A 124 -1.40 -6.38 3.90
N PRO A 125 -0.86 -5.69 2.91
CA PRO A 125 0.10 -6.28 1.99
C PRO A 125 1.51 -6.25 2.60
N PHE A 126 2.25 -7.34 2.42
CA PHE A 126 3.66 -7.44 2.77
C PHE A 126 4.45 -7.94 1.56
N TRP A 127 5.65 -7.43 1.40
CA TRP A 127 6.60 -7.90 0.42
C TRP A 127 7.80 -8.55 1.13
N GLY A 128 8.22 -9.72 0.66
CA GLY A 128 9.40 -10.41 1.14
C GLY A 128 10.12 -11.10 -0.01
N GLU A 129 11.44 -11.11 0.01
CA GLU A 129 12.28 -11.66 -1.07
C GLU A 129 12.07 -13.17 -1.29
N PHE A 130 11.68 -13.89 -0.24
CA PHE A 130 11.43 -15.35 -0.31
C PHE A 130 9.97 -15.71 -0.62
N LEU A 131 9.04 -14.75 -0.50
CA LEU A 131 7.61 -14.96 -0.70
C LEU A 131 7.14 -13.84 -1.62
N SER A 132 6.82 -14.14 -2.83
CA SER A 132 6.50 -13.17 -3.89
C SER A 132 5.56 -12.02 -3.48
N MET A 133 4.54 -12.24 -2.71
CA MET A 133 3.78 -11.25 -1.95
C MET A 133 2.85 -11.98 -0.96
N ALA A 134 2.85 -11.58 0.28
CA ALA A 134 1.90 -12.08 1.28
C ALA A 134 0.88 -11.00 1.63
N LEU A 135 -0.39 -11.37 1.67
CA LEU A 135 -1.48 -10.54 2.16
C LEU A 135 -1.93 -11.10 3.50
N SER A 136 -1.76 -10.34 4.56
CA SER A 136 -2.28 -10.69 5.88
C SER A 136 -3.66 -10.07 6.08
N LEU A 137 -4.57 -10.86 6.60
CA LEU A 137 -5.93 -10.49 6.92
C LEU A 137 -6.10 -10.58 8.43
N GLU A 138 -6.14 -9.44 9.11
CA GLU A 138 -6.63 -9.40 10.47
C GLU A 138 -8.15 -9.19 10.47
N THR A 139 -8.86 -10.17 10.95
CA THR A 139 -10.27 -10.02 11.33
C THR A 139 -10.33 -10.08 12.84
N ILE A 140 -10.50 -8.93 13.48
CA ILE A 140 -10.85 -8.88 14.91
C ILE A 140 -12.36 -9.09 14.95
N MET A 141 -12.80 -10.28 15.32
CA MET A 141 -14.20 -10.53 15.71
C MET A 141 -14.24 -10.54 17.22
N GLY A 142 -14.88 -9.53 17.80
CA GLY A 142 -15.29 -9.55 19.20
C GLY A 142 -16.46 -10.52 19.35
N ASP A 143 -16.31 -11.52 20.11
CA ASP A 143 -17.15 -12.10 21.14
C ASP A 143 -16.58 -13.49 21.52
N GLY A 144 -15.99 -13.60 22.68
CA GLY A 144 -15.85 -14.87 23.41
C GLY A 144 -14.80 -15.87 22.95
N GLY A 145 -13.82 -15.48 22.12
CA GLY A 145 -12.73 -16.38 21.75
C GLY A 145 -11.86 -15.83 20.63
N SER A 146 -10.62 -15.49 20.96
CA SER A 146 -9.61 -15.04 20.00
C SER A 146 -9.26 -16.18 19.04
N LYS A 147 -9.90 -16.23 17.88
CA LYS A 147 -9.43 -17.04 16.76
C LYS A 147 -8.78 -16.10 15.74
N ILE A 148 -7.46 -16.14 15.67
CA ILE A 148 -6.68 -15.48 14.64
C ILE A 148 -6.73 -16.39 13.41
N PHE A 149 -7.48 -16.01 12.39
CA PHE A 149 -7.42 -16.68 11.10
C PHE A 149 -6.45 -15.93 10.19
N PHE A 150 -5.32 -16.54 9.89
CA PHE A 150 -4.46 -16.11 8.80
C PHE A 150 -5.01 -16.66 7.49
N ARG A 151 -5.54 -15.83 6.65
CA ARG A 151 -5.83 -16.17 5.27
C ARG A 151 -4.77 -15.49 4.41
N GLY A 152 -3.75 -16.25 3.99
CA GLY A 152 -2.70 -15.74 3.12
C GLY A 152 -3.12 -15.89 1.65
N TYR A 153 -3.00 -14.83 0.88
CA TYR A 153 -3.02 -14.89 -0.58
C TYR A 153 -1.59 -14.72 -1.06
N PHE A 154 -1.11 -15.68 -1.83
CA PHE A 154 0.21 -15.59 -2.46
C PHE A 154 0.00 -15.19 -3.92
N VAL A 155 0.71 -14.17 -4.36
CA VAL A 155 0.82 -13.84 -5.78
C VAL A 155 2.20 -14.33 -6.22
N GLU A 156 2.24 -15.49 -6.86
CA GLU A 156 3.47 -16.04 -7.40
C GLU A 156 3.77 -15.36 -8.74
N GLY A 157 4.98 -14.82 -8.84
CA GLY A 157 5.31 -13.88 -9.87
C GLY A 157 5.85 -14.48 -11.14
N ASP A 158 5.08 -14.62 -12.15
CA ASP A 158 5.46 -14.21 -13.50
C ASP A 158 4.27 -13.40 -14.04
N LEU A 159 4.53 -12.23 -14.60
CA LEU A 159 3.51 -11.22 -14.97
C LEU A 159 2.49 -11.72 -16.00
N GLY A 160 2.55 -12.99 -16.39
CA GLY A 160 1.64 -13.64 -17.36
C GLY A 160 0.58 -14.55 -16.74
N SER A 161 0.73 -15.04 -15.51
CA SER A 161 -0.24 -15.97 -14.92
C SER A 161 -0.64 -15.55 -13.50
N ARG A 162 -1.82 -15.00 -13.37
CA ARG A 162 -2.43 -14.64 -12.08
C ARG A 162 -2.96 -15.91 -11.42
N ARG A 163 -2.24 -16.45 -10.45
CA ARG A 163 -2.77 -17.48 -9.57
C ARG A 163 -2.90 -16.92 -8.17
N LEU A 164 -4.12 -16.74 -7.71
CA LEU A 164 -4.47 -16.47 -6.32
C LEU A 164 -4.61 -17.82 -5.62
N PHE A 165 -3.69 -18.13 -4.70
CA PHE A 165 -3.82 -19.29 -3.83
C PHE A 165 -4.40 -18.84 -2.49
N SER A 166 -5.48 -19.49 -2.06
CA SER A 166 -6.01 -19.35 -0.70
C SER A 166 -5.44 -20.49 0.14
N VAL A 167 -4.71 -20.15 1.19
CA VAL A 167 -4.33 -21.10 2.24
C VAL A 167 -5.27 -20.86 3.42
N SER A 168 -6.09 -21.84 3.72
CA SER A 168 -6.99 -21.88 4.87
C SER A 168 -6.33 -22.56 6.07
#